data_599931901cba505638d554f8f572a19f
#
_entry.id   599931901cba505638d554f8f572a19f
#
_cell.length_a   1.000
_cell.length_b   1.000
_cell.length_c   1.000
_cell.angle_alpha   90.00
_cell.angle_beta   90.00
_cell.angle_gamma   90.00
#
_symmetry.space_group_name_H-M   'P 1'
#
loop_
_entity.id
_entity.type
_entity.pdbx_description
1 polymer ?
#
loop_
_entity_poly.entity_id
_entity_poly.type
_entity_poly.pdbx_seq_one_letter_code
_entity_poly.pdbx_strand_id
1 'polypeptide(L)'
;MIGWAVSPGLTDYETAVAAMESRAAAIANGEAGELVWLLEHPPLYTAGVSSKESDLLAPDRFPVFRTGRGGQFTYHGPGQRVAYVMLDLRERGRDVTKFVQNLEHWIIGALADFN
;
A
#
# COMPACT_ATOMS: atom_id res chain seq x y z
N MET A 1 1.25 -20.32 -1.68
CA MET A 1 -0.11 -19.81 -1.40
C MET A 1 -0.04 -18.42 -0.82
N ILE A 2 -0.87 -17.53 -1.28
CA ILE A 2 -0.96 -16.16 -0.77
C ILE A 2 -1.90 -16.13 0.43
N GLY A 3 -1.41 -15.62 1.56
CA GLY A 3 -2.24 -15.40 2.73
C GLY A 3 -3.03 -14.11 2.62
N TRP A 4 -4.12 -14.00 3.38
CA TRP A 4 -4.96 -12.82 3.44
C TRP A 4 -5.16 -12.42 4.90
N ALA A 5 -5.04 -11.12 5.16
CA ALA A 5 -5.29 -10.55 6.49
C ALA A 5 -6.16 -9.31 6.34
N VAL A 6 -7.07 -9.12 7.28
CA VAL A 6 -7.93 -7.94 7.34
C VAL A 6 -7.83 -7.37 8.74
N SER A 7 -7.42 -6.12 8.87
CA SER A 7 -7.40 -5.42 10.17
C SER A 7 -8.68 -4.62 10.34
N PRO A 8 -9.41 -4.80 11.44
CA PRO A 8 -10.60 -4.01 11.73
C PRO A 8 -10.23 -2.61 12.19
N GLY A 9 -11.14 -1.65 12.02
CA GLY A 9 -10.94 -0.27 12.44
C GLY A 9 -9.85 0.43 11.64
N LEU A 10 -9.22 1.42 12.27
CA LEU A 10 -8.16 2.20 11.64
C LEU A 10 -6.80 1.72 12.12
N THR A 11 -5.89 1.51 11.19
CA THR A 11 -4.51 1.06 11.46
C THR A 11 -3.55 2.23 11.33
N ASP A 12 -2.74 2.48 12.36
CA ASP A 12 -1.71 3.51 12.34
C ASP A 12 -0.74 3.29 11.19
N TYR A 13 -0.43 4.37 10.45
CA TYR A 13 0.39 4.28 9.24
C TYR A 13 1.81 3.79 9.52
N GLU A 14 2.48 4.37 10.52
CA GLU A 14 3.86 3.99 10.84
C GLU A 14 3.94 2.54 11.34
N THR A 15 2.96 2.10 12.12
CA THR A 15 2.86 0.71 12.58
C THR A 15 2.68 -0.23 11.38
N ALA A 16 1.83 0.13 10.43
CA ALA A 16 1.59 -0.66 9.23
C ALA A 16 2.85 -0.76 8.36
N VAL A 17 3.56 0.36 8.17
CA VAL A 17 4.80 0.37 7.37
C VAL A 17 5.86 -0.52 8.01
N ALA A 18 6.04 -0.43 9.33
CA ALA A 18 7.00 -1.27 10.05
C ALA A 18 6.65 -2.76 9.91
N ALA A 19 5.38 -3.11 10.02
CA ALA A 19 4.91 -4.49 9.84
C ALA A 19 5.14 -4.98 8.41
N MET A 20 4.90 -4.14 7.40
CA MET A 20 5.14 -4.48 6.00
C MET A 20 6.61 -4.70 5.69
N GLU A 21 7.48 -3.83 6.20
CA GLU A 21 8.93 -3.96 5.99
C GLU A 21 9.45 -5.25 6.61
N SER A 22 8.99 -5.58 7.82
CA SER A 22 9.33 -6.83 8.50
C SER A 22 8.84 -8.05 7.71
N ARG A 23 7.60 -8.00 7.22
CA ARG A 23 7.03 -9.10 6.43
C ARG A 23 7.76 -9.27 5.10
N ALA A 24 8.04 -8.17 4.40
CA ALA A 24 8.76 -8.20 3.12
C ALA A 24 10.15 -8.83 3.28
N ALA A 25 10.88 -8.47 4.34
CA ALA A 25 12.18 -9.06 4.64
C ALA A 25 12.05 -10.56 4.91
N ALA A 26 11.04 -10.99 5.67
CA ALA A 26 10.81 -12.39 5.97
C ALA A 26 10.43 -13.20 4.71
N ILE A 27 9.64 -12.62 3.81
CA ILE A 27 9.31 -13.24 2.52
C ILE A 27 10.59 -13.42 1.68
N ALA A 28 11.42 -12.39 1.61
CA ALA A 28 12.68 -12.43 0.84
C ALA A 28 13.63 -13.50 1.38
N ASN A 29 13.63 -13.75 2.69
CA ASN A 29 14.46 -14.75 3.34
C ASN A 29 13.85 -16.16 3.36
N GLY A 30 12.66 -16.34 2.83
CA GLY A 30 11.95 -17.62 2.86
C GLY A 30 11.38 -18.00 4.21
N GLU A 31 11.30 -17.04 5.15
CA GLU A 31 10.83 -17.27 6.52
C GLU A 31 9.33 -17.07 6.69
N ALA A 32 8.67 -16.39 5.74
CA ALA A 32 7.24 -16.13 5.77
C ALA A 32 6.63 -16.23 4.39
N GLY A 33 5.34 -16.54 4.32
CA GLY A 33 4.58 -16.60 3.09
C GLY A 33 4.14 -15.22 2.60
N GLU A 34 3.76 -15.16 1.33
CA GLU A 34 3.21 -13.96 0.71
C GLU A 34 1.90 -13.56 1.37
N LEU A 35 1.59 -12.26 1.35
CA LEU A 35 0.44 -11.72 2.07
C LEU A 35 -0.21 -10.57 1.30
N VAL A 36 -1.53 -10.58 1.27
CA VAL A 36 -2.35 -9.42 0.92
C VAL A 36 -3.03 -8.95 2.20
N TRP A 37 -2.79 -7.72 2.60
CA TRP A 37 -3.28 -7.17 3.86
C TRP A 37 -4.22 -6.00 3.59
N LEU A 38 -5.47 -6.15 3.99
CA LEU A 38 -6.52 -5.17 3.80
C LEU A 38 -6.76 -4.39 5.09
N LEU A 39 -6.80 -3.07 4.98
CA LEU A 39 -6.97 -2.20 6.14
C LEU A 39 -7.47 -0.82 5.74
N GLU A 40 -7.64 0.05 6.74
CA GLU A 40 -7.90 1.48 6.56
C GLU A 40 -6.97 2.26 7.49
N HIS A 41 -6.61 3.47 7.09
CA HIS A 41 -5.78 4.36 7.90
C HIS A 41 -6.60 5.52 8.47
N PRO A 42 -6.16 6.13 9.59
CA PRO A 42 -6.63 7.46 9.97
C PRO A 42 -6.32 8.48 8.88
N PRO A 43 -6.95 9.67 8.90
CA PRO A 43 -6.65 10.70 7.91
C PRO A 43 -5.17 11.10 7.90
N LEU A 44 -4.54 11.03 6.74
CA LEU A 44 -3.12 11.37 6.56
C LEU A 44 -2.81 11.67 5.11
N TYR A 45 -1.66 12.32 4.88
CA TYR A 45 -1.05 12.45 3.56
C TYR A 45 0.23 11.64 3.48
N THR A 46 0.49 11.03 2.34
CA THR A 46 1.81 10.49 2.02
C THR A 46 2.44 11.36 0.95
N ALA A 47 3.72 11.70 1.13
CA ALA A 47 4.48 12.54 0.19
C ALA A 47 5.48 11.66 -0.56
N GLY A 48 5.28 11.49 -1.86
CA GLY A 48 6.22 10.81 -2.74
C GLY A 48 7.42 11.68 -3.06
N VAL A 49 8.42 11.14 -3.76
CA VAL A 49 9.69 11.83 -4.05
C VAL A 49 9.53 13.08 -4.92
N SER A 50 8.45 13.18 -5.68
CA SER A 50 8.16 14.34 -6.55
C SER A 50 7.26 15.38 -5.89
N SER A 51 6.95 15.23 -4.60
CA SER A 51 6.05 16.14 -3.88
C SER A 51 6.64 17.53 -3.73
N LYS A 52 5.78 18.54 -3.90
CA LYS A 52 6.10 19.95 -3.67
C LYS A 52 5.19 20.48 -2.56
N GLU A 53 5.75 21.15 -1.58
CA GLU A 53 4.99 21.70 -0.46
C GLU A 53 3.85 22.61 -0.91
N SER A 54 4.04 23.33 -2.02
CA SER A 54 3.02 24.20 -2.59
C SER A 54 1.77 23.47 -3.08
N ASP A 55 1.85 22.17 -3.30
CA ASP A 55 0.70 21.36 -3.72
C ASP A 55 -0.23 21.04 -2.57
N LEU A 56 0.22 21.21 -1.33
CA LEU A 56 -0.55 20.92 -0.13
C LEU A 56 -1.23 22.19 0.37
N LEU A 57 -2.52 22.34 0.05
CA LEU A 57 -3.27 23.55 0.34
C LEU A 57 -3.59 23.75 1.81
N ALA A 58 -3.65 22.68 2.60
CA ALA A 58 -3.92 22.73 4.03
C ALA A 58 -2.89 21.86 4.76
N PRO A 59 -1.62 22.32 4.86
CA PRO A 59 -0.52 21.47 5.34
C PRO A 59 -0.63 21.01 6.80
N ASP A 60 -1.36 21.75 7.62
CA ASP A 60 -1.51 21.40 9.04
C ASP A 60 -2.75 20.59 9.35
N ARG A 61 -3.54 20.26 8.34
CA ARG A 61 -4.82 19.57 8.53
C ARG A 61 -4.66 18.12 8.98
N PHE A 62 -3.73 17.40 8.35
CA PHE A 62 -3.46 15.99 8.65
C PHE A 62 -1.96 15.73 8.71
N PRO A 63 -1.53 14.67 9.42
CA PRO A 63 -0.11 14.28 9.40
C PRO A 63 0.38 14.00 7.98
N VAL A 64 1.64 14.33 7.73
CA VAL A 64 2.31 14.06 6.45
C VAL A 64 3.45 13.07 6.68
N PHE A 65 3.43 11.97 5.96
CA PHE A 65 4.49 10.95 6.02
C PHE A 65 5.23 10.94 4.69
N ARG A 66 6.55 11.13 4.73
CA ARG A 66 7.39 11.06 3.55
C ARG A 66 7.70 9.60 3.22
N THR A 67 7.59 9.25 1.95
CA THR A 67 7.80 7.89 1.47
C THR A 67 8.83 7.87 0.34
N GLY A 68 9.44 6.71 0.10
CA GLY A 68 10.38 6.52 -1.01
C GLY A 68 9.72 6.23 -2.35
N ARG A 69 8.39 6.13 -2.40
CA ARG A 69 7.68 5.90 -3.66
C ARG A 69 7.76 7.12 -4.58
N GLY A 70 7.58 6.88 -5.87
CA GLY A 70 7.41 7.96 -6.84
C GLY A 70 6.10 8.72 -6.64
N GLY A 71 5.95 9.81 -7.37
CA GLY A 71 4.73 10.61 -7.37
C GLY A 71 4.71 11.70 -6.33
N GLN A 72 3.54 12.26 -6.14
CA GLN A 72 3.29 13.47 -5.34
C GLN A 72 2.55 13.12 -4.05
N PHE A 73 1.78 14.08 -3.50
CA PHE A 73 0.97 13.82 -2.31
C PHE A 73 -0.21 12.92 -2.62
N THR A 74 -0.54 12.05 -1.69
CA THR A 74 -1.74 11.21 -1.73
C THR A 74 -2.42 11.28 -0.36
N TYR A 75 -3.74 11.42 -0.36
CA TYR A 75 -4.54 11.37 0.85
C TYR A 75 -5.00 9.94 1.12
N HIS A 76 -4.98 9.56 2.40
CA HIS A 76 -5.58 8.32 2.88
C HIS A 76 -6.45 8.63 4.10
N GLY A 77 -7.55 7.93 4.26
CA GLY A 77 -8.43 8.15 5.39
C GLY A 77 -9.54 7.11 5.52
N PRO A 78 -10.38 7.27 6.55
CA PRO A 78 -11.50 6.37 6.79
C PRO A 78 -12.42 6.24 5.58
N GLY A 79 -12.90 5.02 5.32
CA GLY A 79 -13.72 4.73 4.15
C GLY A 79 -12.93 4.37 2.91
N GLN A 80 -11.61 4.57 2.93
CA GLN A 80 -10.72 4.17 1.84
C GLN A 80 -10.07 2.83 2.17
N ARG A 81 -10.44 1.79 1.44
CA ARG A 81 -9.83 0.47 1.60
C ARG A 81 -8.44 0.47 0.99
N VAL A 82 -7.46 0.09 1.79
CA VAL A 82 -6.06 -0.05 1.37
C VAL A 82 -5.72 -1.54 1.31
N ALA A 83 -5.06 -1.94 0.25
CA ALA A 83 -4.55 -3.29 0.10
C ALA A 83 -3.02 -3.22 -0.04
N TYR A 84 -2.32 -3.76 0.94
CA TYR A 84 -0.87 -3.91 0.87
C TYR A 84 -0.55 -5.31 0.34
N VAL A 85 0.06 -5.38 -0.82
CA VAL A 85 0.33 -6.61 -1.55
C VAL A 85 1.81 -6.94 -1.43
N MET A 86 2.12 -7.99 -0.66
CA MET A 86 3.50 -8.40 -0.37
C MET A 86 3.76 -9.75 -1.01
N LEU A 87 4.30 -9.73 -2.21
CA LEU A 87 4.57 -10.90 -3.03
C LEU A 87 6.05 -11.03 -3.34
N ASP A 88 6.48 -12.26 -3.63
CA ASP A 88 7.84 -12.52 -4.05
C ASP A 88 7.91 -12.51 -5.59
N LEU A 89 8.43 -11.42 -6.16
CA LEU A 89 8.51 -11.27 -7.61
C LEU A 89 9.53 -12.23 -8.24
N ARG A 90 10.45 -12.81 -7.47
CA ARG A 90 11.39 -13.82 -7.99
C ARG A 90 10.64 -15.05 -8.51
N GLU A 91 9.52 -15.39 -7.86
CA GLU A 91 8.67 -16.51 -8.29
C GLU A 91 7.76 -16.13 -9.47
N ARG A 92 7.70 -14.84 -9.84
CA ARG A 92 6.82 -14.30 -10.87
C ARG A 92 7.58 -13.61 -12.00
N GLY A 93 8.84 -14.00 -12.25
CA GLY A 93 9.64 -13.50 -13.36
C GLY A 93 10.29 -12.14 -13.13
N ARG A 94 10.20 -11.57 -11.95
CA ARG A 94 10.82 -10.29 -11.57
C ARG A 94 10.37 -9.09 -12.45
N ASP A 95 9.26 -9.19 -13.13
CA ASP A 95 8.75 -8.14 -14.00
C ASP A 95 7.83 -7.20 -13.23
N VAL A 96 8.37 -6.07 -12.79
CA VAL A 96 7.64 -5.06 -12.01
C VAL A 96 6.50 -4.45 -12.82
N THR A 97 6.72 -4.18 -14.11
CA THR A 97 5.69 -3.61 -14.98
C THR A 97 4.49 -4.54 -15.09
N LYS A 98 4.75 -5.83 -15.31
CA LYS A 98 3.69 -6.84 -15.39
C LYS A 98 2.98 -6.98 -14.05
N PHE A 99 3.70 -6.90 -12.93
CA PHE A 99 3.11 -6.95 -11.60
C PHE A 99 2.11 -5.80 -11.39
N VAL A 100 2.49 -4.57 -11.76
CA VAL A 100 1.59 -3.41 -11.67
C VAL A 100 0.37 -3.59 -12.57
N GLN A 101 0.55 -4.07 -13.79
CA GLN A 101 -0.56 -4.36 -14.71
C GLN A 101 -1.53 -5.39 -14.13
N ASN A 102 -1.00 -6.43 -13.49
CA ASN A 102 -1.81 -7.45 -12.85
C ASN A 102 -2.64 -6.89 -11.69
N LEU A 103 -2.06 -5.97 -10.89
CA LEU A 103 -2.79 -5.28 -9.83
C LEU A 103 -3.92 -4.43 -10.40
N GLU A 104 -3.67 -3.70 -11.49
CA GLU A 104 -4.69 -2.90 -12.17
C GLU A 104 -5.84 -3.78 -12.66
N HIS A 105 -5.53 -4.91 -13.30
CA HIS A 105 -6.54 -5.84 -13.79
C HIS A 105 -7.37 -6.43 -12.64
N TRP A 106 -6.75 -6.72 -11.53
CA TRP A 106 -7.44 -7.22 -10.34
C TRP A 106 -8.46 -6.21 -9.83
N ILE A 107 -8.06 -4.95 -9.70
CA ILE A 107 -8.94 -3.88 -9.22
C ILE A 107 -10.08 -3.63 -10.21
N ILE A 108 -9.78 -3.57 -11.50
CA ILE A 108 -10.79 -3.40 -12.56
C ILE A 108 -11.81 -4.54 -12.50
N GLY A 109 -11.36 -5.79 -12.36
CA GLY A 109 -12.22 -6.94 -12.23
C GLY A 109 -13.13 -6.88 -11.00
N ALA A 110 -12.56 -6.46 -9.85
CA ALA A 110 -13.32 -6.32 -8.62
C ALA A 110 -14.40 -5.23 -8.75
N LEU A 111 -14.06 -4.09 -9.35
CA LEU A 111 -15.01 -2.99 -9.57
C LEU A 111 -16.14 -3.38 -10.54
N ALA A 112 -15.84 -4.21 -11.54
CA ALA A 112 -16.84 -4.68 -12.50
C ALA A 112 -17.96 -5.48 -11.81
N ASP A 113 -17.67 -6.15 -10.70
CA ASP A 113 -18.66 -6.91 -9.95
C ASP A 113 -19.70 -6.01 -9.25
N PHE A 114 -19.45 -4.72 -9.16
CA PHE A 114 -20.36 -3.76 -8.53
C PHE A 114 -21.19 -2.93 -9.53
N ASN A 115 -21.04 -3.17 -10.81
CA ASN A 115 -21.74 -2.42 -11.87
C ASN A 115 -22.90 -3.23 -12.47
#